data_a53b524bc3c5311e631d5b10bd9d6bcc
#
_entry.id   a53b524bc3c5311e631d5b10bd9d6bcc
#
_cell.length_a   1.000
_cell.length_b   1.000
_cell.length_c   1.000
_cell.angle_alpha   90.00
_cell.angle_beta   90.00
_cell.angle_gamma   90.00
#
_symmetry.space_group_name_H-M   'P 1'
#
loop_
_entity.id
_entity.type
_entity.pdbx_description
1 polymer ?
#
loop_
_entity_poly.entity_id
_entity_poly.type
_entity_poly.pdbx_seq_one_letter_code
_entity_poly.pdbx_strand_id
1 'polypeptide(L)'
;MISYSSQSNISQQQLPHHPNKAFTLVELLVVIAIIGILSTLSVVAFNSARSKARDSRRLSDIHNLSLALEMYYNDFGAYPSAPTSTGIIGGLCLSDLGITPTCGLNTYIAKIPDDPKNNKHYLYSTVVNPQHYELIYEEETNVDDCPPNWVKVPGNTLYNTRTFCVMQYEAKIKGQDDGNQTYSASYEPESRPGGTPWVNITQPNAKNECQSIGAHLVTEDEWLTIVRNIELQPTNWSSGQIGSGYIPRGNTDSSAAMDGTNPLSGINQRTLTLSNGEVIWDIAGNVWEWTDATILGRDQPTGSSTPQTFGWYEYSNLLTYGVLPPERLLPLNPSWNANQGYGQIYSSGAPNNSNTYVFRRGGYWDDGADAAVLALHLADETSDADSDIGFRCAR
;
A
#
# COMPACT_ATOMS: atom_id res chain seq x y z
N MET A 1 24.83 -12.56 110.87
CA MET A 1 23.99 -11.96 109.83
C MET A 1 24.85 -11.80 108.62
N ILE A 2 24.59 -12.58 107.63
CA ILE A 2 25.46 -12.77 106.45
C ILE A 2 24.92 -11.86 105.34
N SER A 3 25.75 -10.94 104.81
CA SER A 3 25.47 -10.09 103.69
C SER A 3 26.11 -10.68 102.43
N TYR A 4 25.31 -11.07 101.47
CA TYR A 4 25.78 -11.46 100.16
C TYR A 4 25.63 -10.32 99.17
N SER A 5 26.75 -9.86 98.61
CA SER A 5 26.76 -8.92 97.49
C SER A 5 27.02 -9.76 96.18
N SER A 6 26.07 -9.79 95.31
CA SER A 6 26.19 -10.38 93.97
C SER A 6 26.53 -9.28 92.95
N GLN A 7 27.76 -9.32 92.43
CA GLN A 7 28.13 -8.48 91.28
C GLN A 7 27.80 -9.26 89.97
N SER A 8 26.88 -8.77 89.19
CA SER A 8 26.60 -9.27 87.85
C SER A 8 27.50 -8.50 86.86
N ASN A 9 28.46 -9.22 86.29
CA ASN A 9 29.25 -8.76 85.16
C ASN A 9 28.38 -8.80 83.90
N ILE A 10 27.91 -7.67 83.39
CA ILE A 10 27.30 -7.54 82.05
C ILE A 10 28.42 -7.38 81.02
N SER A 11 28.74 -8.43 80.31
CA SER A 11 29.64 -8.34 79.18
C SER A 11 28.91 -7.59 78.05
N GLN A 12 29.34 -6.40 77.74
CA GLN A 12 28.89 -5.71 76.51
C GLN A 12 29.43 -6.45 75.28
N GLN A 13 28.55 -7.13 74.58
CA GLN A 13 28.82 -7.62 73.15
C GLN A 13 28.91 -6.40 72.26
N GLN A 14 30.11 -6.09 71.78
CA GLN A 14 30.31 -5.14 70.65
C GLN A 14 29.71 -5.74 69.40
N LEU A 15 28.67 -5.10 68.91
CA LEU A 15 28.14 -5.37 67.53
C LEU A 15 29.25 -5.06 66.52
N PRO A 16 29.44 -5.92 65.53
CA PRO A 16 30.46 -5.68 64.51
C PRO A 16 30.13 -4.38 63.75
N HIS A 17 31.04 -3.46 63.75
CA HIS A 17 31.02 -2.27 62.91
C HIS A 17 31.17 -2.70 61.46
N HIS A 18 30.08 -2.74 60.74
CA HIS A 18 30.14 -2.80 59.27
C HIS A 18 30.67 -1.47 58.77
N PRO A 19 31.82 -1.41 58.07
CA PRO A 19 32.28 -0.17 57.48
C PRO A 19 31.24 0.28 56.42
N ASN A 20 30.60 1.39 56.68
CA ASN A 20 29.75 2.05 55.69
C ASN A 20 30.67 2.45 54.53
N LYS A 21 30.64 1.64 53.46
CA LYS A 21 31.30 2.00 52.20
C LYS A 21 30.55 3.19 51.64
N ALA A 22 31.16 4.39 51.70
CA ALA A 22 30.66 5.57 51.05
C ALA A 22 30.72 5.38 49.52
N PHE A 23 29.65 5.73 48.81
CA PHE A 23 29.60 5.69 47.35
C PHE A 23 30.62 6.67 46.77
N THR A 24 31.38 6.21 45.78
CA THR A 24 32.29 7.08 45.04
C THR A 24 31.52 7.89 44.01
N LEU A 25 31.99 9.06 43.65
CA LEU A 25 31.40 9.92 42.60
C LEU A 25 31.33 9.20 41.24
N VAL A 26 32.32 8.33 40.96
CA VAL A 26 32.41 7.53 39.75
C VAL A 26 31.28 6.46 39.70
N GLU A 27 31.02 5.76 40.81
CA GLU A 27 29.94 4.78 40.89
C GLU A 27 28.57 5.43 40.66
N LEU A 28 28.36 6.63 41.21
CA LEU A 28 27.12 7.38 40.97
C LEU A 28 27.00 7.80 39.51
N LEU A 29 28.10 8.26 38.90
CA LEU A 29 28.12 8.73 37.51
C LEU A 29 27.85 7.59 36.53
N VAL A 30 28.40 6.39 36.75
CA VAL A 30 28.16 5.19 35.96
C VAL A 30 26.68 4.76 36.05
N VAL A 31 26.11 4.79 37.28
CA VAL A 31 24.70 4.41 37.47
C VAL A 31 23.73 5.36 36.72
N ILE A 32 23.95 6.68 36.80
CA ILE A 32 23.08 7.61 36.06
C ILE A 32 23.26 7.50 34.55
N ALA A 33 24.48 7.18 34.05
CA ALA A 33 24.72 6.93 32.64
C ALA A 33 23.97 5.69 32.16
N ILE A 34 24.00 4.58 32.90
CA ILE A 34 23.28 3.34 32.58
C ILE A 34 21.77 3.58 32.63
N ILE A 35 21.26 4.27 33.66
CA ILE A 35 19.83 4.61 33.76
C ILE A 35 19.42 5.50 32.57
N GLY A 36 20.24 6.46 32.16
CA GLY A 36 20.00 7.30 31.00
C GLY A 36 19.85 6.48 29.70
N ILE A 37 20.77 5.56 29.45
CA ILE A 37 20.74 4.68 28.27
C ILE A 37 19.51 3.74 28.29
N LEU A 38 19.24 3.09 29.44
CA LEU A 38 18.09 2.20 29.59
C LEU A 38 16.77 2.95 29.45
N SER A 39 16.68 4.19 29.94
CA SER A 39 15.47 5.01 29.81
C SER A 39 15.18 5.39 28.36
N THR A 40 16.20 5.73 27.57
CA THR A 40 16.02 6.05 26.14
C THR A 40 15.53 4.83 25.36
N LEU A 41 16.13 3.65 25.56
CA LEU A 41 15.70 2.40 24.93
C LEU A 41 14.27 2.03 25.33
N SER A 42 13.89 2.24 26.59
CA SER A 42 12.53 1.95 27.09
C SER A 42 11.48 2.84 26.43
N VAL A 43 11.77 4.12 26.19
CA VAL A 43 10.83 5.05 25.54
C VAL A 43 10.56 4.62 24.10
N VAL A 44 11.60 4.24 23.33
CA VAL A 44 11.44 3.75 21.96
C VAL A 44 10.60 2.47 21.91
N ALA A 45 10.93 1.48 22.77
CA ALA A 45 10.16 0.23 22.84
C ALA A 45 8.69 0.47 23.22
N PHE A 46 8.42 1.43 24.13
CA PHE A 46 7.06 1.76 24.56
C PHE A 46 6.24 2.45 23.45
N ASN A 47 6.87 3.33 22.67
CA ASN A 47 6.21 3.96 21.53
C ASN A 47 5.86 2.93 20.45
N SER A 48 6.79 2.04 20.10
CA SER A 48 6.54 0.94 19.17
C SER A 48 5.39 0.01 19.64
N ALA A 49 5.39 -0.36 20.92
CA ALA A 49 4.32 -1.18 21.49
C ALA A 49 2.94 -0.49 21.43
N ARG A 50 2.90 0.84 21.70
CA ARG A 50 1.66 1.62 21.59
C ARG A 50 1.15 1.72 20.18
N SER A 51 2.02 1.93 19.19
CA SER A 51 1.65 1.95 17.78
C SER A 51 1.08 0.59 17.37
N LYS A 52 1.75 -0.53 17.69
CA LYS A 52 1.23 -1.89 17.44
C LYS A 52 -0.15 -2.14 18.05
N ALA A 53 -0.37 -1.66 19.28
CA ALA A 53 -1.67 -1.79 19.94
C ALA A 53 -2.76 -0.98 19.21
N ARG A 54 -2.44 0.22 18.70
CA ARG A 54 -3.40 1.01 17.90
C ARG A 54 -3.70 0.35 16.56
N ASP A 55 -2.71 -0.21 15.89
CA ASP A 55 -2.93 -0.92 14.62
C ASP A 55 -3.76 -2.20 14.80
N SER A 56 -3.50 -2.96 15.87
CA SER A 56 -4.35 -4.11 16.20
C SER A 56 -5.80 -3.70 16.46
N ARG A 57 -6.00 -2.52 17.08
CA ARG A 57 -7.35 -1.96 17.28
C ARG A 57 -7.97 -1.56 15.94
N ARG A 58 -7.23 -0.89 15.04
CA ARG A 58 -7.71 -0.54 13.69
C ARG A 58 -8.19 -1.77 12.94
N LEU A 59 -7.37 -2.82 12.93
CA LEU A 59 -7.72 -4.07 12.26
C LEU A 59 -9.02 -4.67 12.82
N SER A 60 -9.20 -4.66 14.14
CA SER A 60 -10.44 -5.11 14.78
C SER A 60 -11.63 -4.22 14.43
N ASP A 61 -11.46 -2.90 14.43
CA ASP A 61 -12.50 -1.94 14.09
C ASP A 61 -12.97 -2.12 12.63
N ILE A 62 -12.02 -2.25 11.71
CA ILE A 62 -12.29 -2.50 10.28
C ILE A 62 -12.99 -3.84 10.07
N HIS A 63 -12.54 -4.90 10.73
CA HIS A 63 -13.19 -6.22 10.63
C HIS A 63 -14.65 -6.17 11.10
N ASN A 64 -14.92 -5.53 12.23
CA ASN A 64 -16.27 -5.37 12.75
C ASN A 64 -17.15 -4.51 11.81
N LEU A 65 -16.58 -3.46 11.23
CA LEU A 65 -17.26 -2.62 10.26
C LEU A 65 -17.59 -3.38 8.97
N SER A 66 -16.64 -4.18 8.46
CA SER A 66 -16.87 -5.04 7.30
C SER A 66 -18.02 -6.01 7.54
N LEU A 67 -18.04 -6.70 8.68
CA LEU A 67 -19.15 -7.60 9.03
C LEU A 67 -20.51 -6.88 9.07
N ALA A 68 -20.54 -5.67 9.61
CA ALA A 68 -21.78 -4.89 9.67
C ALA A 68 -22.24 -4.40 8.30
N LEU A 69 -21.29 -4.07 7.40
CA LEU A 69 -21.58 -3.73 6.01
C LEU A 69 -22.14 -4.92 5.24
N GLU A 70 -21.61 -6.13 5.45
CA GLU A 70 -22.16 -7.36 4.87
C GLU A 70 -23.61 -7.65 5.37
N MET A 71 -23.88 -7.41 6.65
CA MET A 71 -25.24 -7.53 7.19
C MET A 71 -26.19 -6.52 6.55
N TYR A 72 -25.74 -5.28 6.38
CA TYR A 72 -26.52 -4.25 5.67
C TYR A 72 -26.78 -4.66 4.22
N TYR A 73 -25.75 -5.14 3.51
CA TYR A 73 -25.89 -5.62 2.13
C TYR A 73 -26.89 -6.77 1.99
N ASN A 74 -26.87 -7.71 2.94
CA ASN A 74 -27.82 -8.83 2.95
C ASN A 74 -29.27 -8.36 3.07
N ASP A 75 -29.53 -7.28 3.81
CA ASP A 75 -30.87 -6.75 4.01
C ASP A 75 -31.34 -5.83 2.88
N PHE A 76 -30.45 -5.09 2.22
CA PHE A 76 -30.78 -4.05 1.24
C PHE A 76 -30.33 -4.36 -0.19
N GLY A 77 -29.49 -5.38 -0.40
CA GLY A 77 -28.93 -5.74 -1.73
C GLY A 77 -27.94 -4.74 -2.30
N ALA A 78 -27.50 -3.77 -1.50
CA ALA A 78 -26.50 -2.77 -1.85
C ALA A 78 -25.82 -2.24 -0.59
N TYR A 79 -24.56 -1.79 -0.68
CA TYR A 79 -23.89 -1.10 0.42
C TYR A 79 -24.39 0.34 0.57
N PRO A 80 -24.33 0.92 1.78
CA PRO A 80 -24.79 2.29 2.00
C PRO A 80 -23.95 3.30 1.23
N SER A 81 -24.55 4.37 0.74
CA SER A 81 -23.82 5.46 0.11
C SER A 81 -22.85 6.11 1.10
N ALA A 82 -21.71 6.58 0.63
CA ALA A 82 -20.76 7.33 1.45
C ALA A 82 -21.42 8.59 2.01
N PRO A 83 -21.27 8.90 3.31
CA PRO A 83 -22.03 9.98 3.97
C PRO A 83 -21.59 11.38 3.55
N THR A 84 -20.35 11.52 3.06
CA THR A 84 -19.77 12.79 2.65
C THR A 84 -18.80 12.60 1.48
N SER A 85 -18.47 13.67 0.77
CA SER A 85 -17.42 13.64 -0.28
C SER A 85 -16.02 13.30 0.26
N THR A 86 -15.81 13.38 1.55
CA THR A 86 -14.54 13.01 2.21
C THR A 86 -14.48 11.56 2.62
N GLY A 87 -15.59 10.84 2.62
CA GLY A 87 -15.67 9.43 3.04
C GLY A 87 -15.40 9.18 4.53
N ILE A 88 -15.25 10.22 5.38
CA ILE A 88 -15.00 10.06 6.82
C ILE A 88 -16.25 9.51 7.51
N ILE A 89 -16.12 8.38 8.20
CA ILE A 89 -17.24 7.66 8.82
C ILE A 89 -17.14 7.52 10.35
N GLY A 90 -16.00 7.84 10.96
CA GLY A 90 -15.83 7.77 12.42
C GLY A 90 -16.90 8.60 13.16
N GLY A 91 -17.44 8.03 14.23
CA GLY A 91 -18.47 8.66 15.04
C GLY A 91 -19.90 8.54 14.52
N LEU A 92 -20.10 8.11 13.25
CA LEU A 92 -21.41 7.90 12.63
C LEU A 92 -22.01 6.55 13.03
N CYS A 93 -23.30 6.37 12.73
CA CYS A 93 -24.05 5.12 12.91
C CYS A 93 -24.24 4.41 11.56
N LEU A 94 -24.13 3.10 11.54
CA LEU A 94 -24.58 2.26 10.42
C LEU A 94 -25.90 1.58 10.80
N SER A 95 -26.95 1.92 10.09
CA SER A 95 -28.33 1.44 10.34
C SER A 95 -29.10 1.29 9.04
N ASP A 96 -30.38 0.93 9.11
CA ASP A 96 -31.33 0.95 7.98
C ASP A 96 -31.41 2.30 7.23
N LEU A 97 -30.94 3.37 7.83
CA LEU A 97 -30.79 4.69 7.17
C LEU A 97 -29.46 4.87 6.43
N GLY A 98 -28.59 3.84 6.39
CA GLY A 98 -27.23 3.92 5.89
C GLY A 98 -26.25 4.43 6.95
N ILE A 99 -25.17 5.09 6.52
CA ILE A 99 -24.15 5.69 7.42
C ILE A 99 -24.56 7.13 7.71
N THR A 100 -25.10 7.38 8.89
CA THR A 100 -25.71 8.66 9.28
C THR A 100 -25.34 9.07 10.72
N PRO A 101 -25.45 10.37 11.09
CA PRO A 101 -25.18 10.82 12.46
C PRO A 101 -26.14 10.23 13.51
N THR A 102 -27.33 9.80 13.11
CA THR A 102 -28.36 9.21 13.98
C THR A 102 -28.74 7.84 13.48
N CYS A 103 -28.91 6.88 14.39
CA CYS A 103 -29.33 5.53 14.04
C CYS A 103 -30.80 5.46 13.66
N GLY A 104 -31.15 4.57 12.73
CA GLY A 104 -32.51 4.16 12.42
C GLY A 104 -33.00 3.07 13.36
N LEU A 105 -34.06 2.35 12.92
CA LEU A 105 -34.69 1.30 13.72
C LEU A 105 -33.83 0.02 13.80
N ASN A 106 -33.23 -0.37 12.67
CA ASN A 106 -32.33 -1.53 12.59
C ASN A 106 -30.90 -1.03 12.57
N THR A 107 -30.20 -1.20 13.67
CA THR A 107 -28.82 -0.71 13.84
C THR A 107 -27.84 -1.86 13.75
N TYR A 108 -26.85 -1.76 12.82
CA TYR A 108 -25.75 -2.70 12.65
C TYR A 108 -24.53 -2.30 13.49
N ILE A 109 -24.21 -0.99 13.52
CA ILE A 109 -23.22 -0.40 14.42
C ILE A 109 -23.77 0.93 14.94
N ALA A 110 -23.99 1.03 16.25
CA ALA A 110 -24.54 2.23 16.88
C ALA A 110 -23.57 3.44 16.81
N LYS A 111 -22.28 3.18 16.85
CA LYS A 111 -21.26 4.18 16.63
C LYS A 111 -20.05 3.53 15.97
N ILE A 112 -19.74 3.94 14.74
CA ILE A 112 -18.51 3.54 14.05
C ILE A 112 -17.33 4.12 14.84
N PRO A 113 -16.32 3.29 15.21
CA PRO A 113 -15.15 3.78 15.94
C PRO A 113 -14.44 4.90 15.20
N ASP A 114 -13.87 5.82 15.94
CA ASP A 114 -12.88 6.76 15.43
C ASP A 114 -11.50 6.08 15.41
N ASP A 115 -10.64 6.49 14.48
CA ASP A 115 -9.24 6.06 14.51
C ASP A 115 -8.62 6.35 15.88
N PRO A 116 -7.86 5.42 16.47
CA PRO A 116 -7.24 5.62 17.78
C PRO A 116 -6.23 6.78 17.83
N LYS A 117 -5.91 7.41 16.72
CA LYS A 117 -5.06 8.61 16.62
C LYS A 117 -5.89 9.81 16.14
N ASN A 118 -5.95 10.87 16.94
CA ASN A 118 -6.87 12.01 16.81
C ASN A 118 -6.89 12.74 15.45
N ASN A 119 -5.91 12.55 14.59
CA ASN A 119 -5.81 13.20 13.27
C ASN A 119 -5.87 12.22 12.10
N LYS A 120 -6.27 10.97 12.35
CA LYS A 120 -6.49 9.93 11.35
C LYS A 120 -7.94 9.52 11.34
N HIS A 121 -8.43 9.04 10.20
CA HIS A 121 -9.81 8.69 10.02
C HIS A 121 -9.92 7.38 9.22
N TYR A 122 -10.95 6.60 9.49
CA TYR A 122 -11.39 5.55 8.57
C TYR A 122 -12.17 6.20 7.43
N LEU A 123 -11.78 5.87 6.20
CA LEU A 123 -12.45 6.35 5.01
C LEU A 123 -13.29 5.22 4.42
N TYR A 124 -14.47 5.55 3.96
CA TYR A 124 -15.40 4.64 3.32
C TYR A 124 -15.88 5.23 2.00
N SER A 125 -15.89 4.43 0.97
CA SER A 125 -16.36 4.82 -0.36
C SER A 125 -17.23 3.73 -0.99
N THR A 126 -18.32 4.16 -1.62
CA THR A 126 -19.14 3.40 -2.56
C THR A 126 -19.44 4.27 -3.78
N VAL A 127 -18.55 5.18 -4.12
CA VAL A 127 -18.80 6.39 -4.90
C VAL A 127 -19.51 6.12 -6.21
N VAL A 128 -19.45 4.93 -6.75
CA VAL A 128 -20.02 4.67 -8.07
C VAL A 128 -20.67 3.30 -8.23
N ASN A 129 -20.39 2.36 -7.37
CA ASN A 129 -20.98 1.03 -7.43
C ASN A 129 -21.49 0.59 -6.04
N PRO A 130 -22.79 0.63 -5.77
CA PRO A 130 -23.34 0.20 -4.47
C PRO A 130 -23.20 -1.31 -4.20
N GLN A 131 -22.66 -2.08 -5.15
CA GLN A 131 -22.33 -3.50 -4.98
C GLN A 131 -20.95 -3.73 -4.38
N HIS A 132 -20.13 -2.67 -4.28
CA HIS A 132 -18.78 -2.73 -3.71
C HIS A 132 -18.53 -1.54 -2.81
N TYR A 133 -17.77 -1.74 -1.76
CA TYR A 133 -17.30 -0.67 -0.87
C TYR A 133 -15.78 -0.76 -0.70
N GLU A 134 -15.21 0.32 -0.23
CA GLU A 134 -13.81 0.41 0.11
C GLU A 134 -13.64 1.04 1.49
N LEU A 135 -12.79 0.43 2.30
CA LEU A 135 -12.38 0.93 3.60
C LEU A 135 -10.88 1.19 3.57
N ILE A 136 -10.48 2.43 3.81
CA ILE A 136 -9.07 2.82 3.88
C ILE A 136 -8.74 3.21 5.32
N TYR A 137 -7.63 2.71 5.82
CA TYR A 137 -7.05 3.08 7.11
C TYR A 137 -5.53 3.14 7.01
N GLU A 138 -4.90 3.90 7.88
CA GLU A 138 -3.45 4.05 7.91
C GLU A 138 -2.85 3.43 9.17
N GLU A 139 -2.03 2.40 9.01
CA GLU A 139 -1.29 1.77 10.10
C GLU A 139 -0.09 2.65 10.53
N GLU A 140 0.30 2.54 11.82
CA GLU A 140 1.43 3.29 12.38
C GLU A 140 2.70 2.45 12.50
N THR A 141 2.59 1.13 12.55
CA THR A 141 3.69 0.27 13.02
C THR A 141 4.47 -0.45 11.96
N ASN A 142 3.99 -0.52 10.73
CA ASN A 142 4.70 -1.31 9.74
C ASN A 142 5.67 -0.51 8.89
N VAL A 143 5.58 0.83 8.92
CA VAL A 143 6.47 1.66 8.12
C VAL A 143 6.69 2.99 8.84
N ASP A 144 7.53 3.01 9.86
CA ASP A 144 7.87 4.27 10.54
C ASP A 144 8.62 5.23 9.61
N ASP A 145 9.49 4.73 8.73
CA ASP A 145 10.16 5.52 7.70
C ASP A 145 10.40 4.69 6.44
N CYS A 146 9.79 5.06 5.33
CA CYS A 146 10.19 4.53 4.04
C CYS A 146 11.63 4.98 3.70
N PRO A 147 12.42 4.18 2.98
CA PRO A 147 13.73 4.60 2.53
C PRO A 147 13.66 5.90 1.71
N PRO A 148 14.75 6.66 1.58
CA PRO A 148 14.79 7.80 0.68
C PRO A 148 14.32 7.44 -0.74
N ASN A 149 13.49 8.28 -1.35
CA ASN A 149 12.84 8.06 -2.65
C ASN A 149 11.89 6.83 -2.68
N TRP A 150 11.37 6.44 -1.54
CA TRP A 150 10.24 5.51 -1.43
C TRP A 150 9.07 6.28 -0.83
N VAL A 151 7.85 5.87 -1.16
CA VAL A 151 6.62 6.47 -0.63
C VAL A 151 5.84 5.46 0.18
N LYS A 152 5.16 5.95 1.21
CA LYS A 152 4.25 5.17 2.03
C LYS A 152 2.89 5.07 1.35
N VAL A 153 2.42 3.87 1.11
CA VAL A 153 1.08 3.60 0.57
C VAL A 153 0.19 3.12 1.71
N PRO A 154 -0.89 3.84 2.04
CA PRO A 154 -1.90 3.36 2.98
C PRO A 154 -2.50 2.03 2.53
N GLY A 155 -2.68 1.09 3.47
CA GLY A 155 -3.24 -0.23 3.19
C GLY A 155 -4.70 -0.18 2.73
N ASN A 156 -5.15 -1.28 2.14
CA ASN A 156 -6.51 -1.45 1.64
C ASN A 156 -7.08 -2.81 2.05
N THR A 157 -8.24 -2.82 2.68
CA THR A 157 -8.86 -4.05 3.18
C THR A 157 -9.41 -4.94 2.08
N LEU A 158 -9.84 -4.37 0.95
CA LEU A 158 -10.36 -5.13 -0.19
C LEU A 158 -9.28 -6.07 -0.76
N TYR A 159 -8.02 -5.64 -0.73
CA TYR A 159 -6.87 -6.39 -1.22
C TYR A 159 -6.08 -7.04 -0.08
N ASN A 160 -6.54 -6.92 1.16
CA ASN A 160 -5.84 -7.44 2.35
C ASN A 160 -4.39 -6.95 2.43
N THR A 161 -4.13 -5.73 1.94
CA THR A 161 -2.82 -5.09 2.04
C THR A 161 -2.72 -4.26 3.31
N ARG A 162 -1.56 -4.32 3.96
CA ARG A 162 -1.19 -3.38 5.03
C ARG A 162 -0.54 -2.15 4.41
N THR A 163 -0.34 -1.11 5.21
CA THR A 163 0.53 0.00 4.82
C THR A 163 1.92 -0.51 4.47
N PHE A 164 2.46 -0.11 3.33
CA PHE A 164 3.76 -0.55 2.83
C PHE A 164 4.54 0.61 2.19
N CYS A 165 5.85 0.43 2.01
CA CYS A 165 6.66 1.32 1.19
C CYS A 165 6.76 0.77 -0.23
N VAL A 166 6.70 1.66 -1.21
CA VAL A 166 6.99 1.35 -2.61
C VAL A 166 8.00 2.36 -3.17
N MET A 167 8.82 1.97 -4.11
CA MET A 167 9.70 2.88 -4.82
C MET A 167 8.90 4.03 -5.42
N GLN A 168 9.29 5.28 -5.11
CA GLN A 168 8.65 6.49 -5.63
C GLN A 168 8.75 6.60 -7.15
N TYR A 169 9.86 6.15 -7.70
CA TYR A 169 10.17 6.07 -9.13
C TYR A 169 10.30 4.61 -9.54
N GLU A 170 10.11 4.31 -10.83
CA GLU A 170 10.51 3.01 -11.41
C GLU A 170 11.96 2.71 -11.04
N ALA A 171 12.29 1.44 -10.83
CA ALA A 171 13.64 1.03 -10.46
C ALA A 171 14.66 1.52 -11.49
N LYS A 172 15.80 2.00 -11.00
CA LYS A 172 16.97 2.38 -11.79
C LYS A 172 18.14 1.44 -11.45
N ILE A 173 19.11 1.30 -12.34
CA ILE A 173 20.36 0.62 -12.01
C ILE A 173 21.19 1.57 -11.15
N LYS A 174 21.55 1.14 -9.96
CA LYS A 174 22.34 1.94 -9.01
C LYS A 174 23.65 2.39 -9.61
N GLY A 175 23.87 3.71 -9.59
CA GLY A 175 25.08 4.31 -10.11
C GLY A 175 25.19 4.39 -11.64
N GLN A 176 24.11 4.09 -12.40
CA GLN A 176 24.06 4.20 -13.86
C GLN A 176 22.85 5.03 -14.29
N ASP A 177 23.05 5.98 -15.21
CA ASP A 177 21.97 6.83 -15.71
C ASP A 177 21.20 6.23 -16.89
N ASP A 178 21.78 5.26 -17.59
CA ASP A 178 21.09 4.50 -18.64
C ASP A 178 20.64 3.15 -18.10
N GLY A 179 19.32 2.98 -17.95
CA GLY A 179 18.68 1.76 -17.50
C GLY A 179 18.46 0.72 -18.62
N ASN A 180 18.71 1.08 -19.89
CA ASN A 180 18.58 0.18 -21.05
C ASN A 180 19.84 -0.66 -21.22
N GLN A 181 20.15 -1.49 -20.23
CA GLN A 181 21.32 -2.35 -20.21
C GLN A 181 20.95 -3.82 -20.35
N THR A 182 21.85 -4.61 -20.91
CA THR A 182 21.75 -6.08 -20.80
C THR A 182 21.77 -6.46 -19.32
N TYR A 183 20.85 -7.29 -18.89
CA TYR A 183 20.77 -7.73 -17.50
C TYR A 183 22.09 -8.32 -16.97
N SER A 184 22.44 -7.93 -15.77
CA SER A 184 23.55 -8.50 -15.00
C SER A 184 23.14 -8.60 -13.53
N ALA A 185 23.32 -9.78 -12.93
CA ALA A 185 23.07 -10.01 -11.50
C ALA A 185 24.02 -9.23 -10.55
N SER A 186 24.98 -8.46 -11.11
CA SER A 186 25.82 -7.54 -10.35
C SER A 186 25.21 -6.15 -10.19
N TYR A 187 24.09 -5.87 -10.87
CA TYR A 187 23.37 -4.62 -10.75
C TYR A 187 22.48 -4.65 -9.50
N GLU A 188 22.18 -3.49 -8.97
CA GLU A 188 21.37 -3.28 -7.77
C GLU A 188 20.27 -2.28 -8.10
N PRO A 189 18.99 -2.53 -7.75
CA PRO A 189 17.92 -1.57 -8.00
C PRO A 189 17.98 -0.44 -6.98
N GLU A 190 17.70 0.79 -7.45
CA GLU A 190 17.47 1.94 -6.58
C GLU A 190 16.32 2.79 -7.08
N SER A 191 15.61 3.46 -6.16
CA SER A 191 14.62 4.48 -6.47
C SER A 191 15.29 5.85 -6.45
N ARG A 192 15.31 6.56 -7.58
CA ARG A 192 15.84 7.92 -7.69
C ARG A 192 15.23 8.68 -8.88
N PRO A 193 15.21 10.02 -8.85
CA PRO A 193 14.65 10.80 -9.95
C PRO A 193 15.48 10.75 -11.23
N GLY A 194 16.82 10.75 -11.13
CA GLY A 194 17.70 10.77 -12.31
C GLY A 194 17.88 9.38 -12.93
N GLY A 195 18.21 9.36 -14.21
CA GLY A 195 18.40 8.14 -15.00
C GLY A 195 17.11 7.52 -15.53
N THR A 196 17.23 6.81 -16.66
CA THR A 196 16.08 6.08 -17.25
C THR A 196 15.75 4.81 -16.46
N PRO A 197 14.51 4.29 -16.54
CA PRO A 197 14.13 3.04 -15.89
C PRO A 197 15.03 1.86 -16.27
N TRP A 198 15.26 0.95 -15.34
CA TRP A 198 15.90 -0.32 -15.61
C TRP A 198 14.96 -1.23 -16.38
N VAL A 199 15.27 -1.46 -17.65
CA VAL A 199 14.51 -2.30 -18.59
C VAL A 199 15.35 -3.50 -19.06
N ASN A 200 14.88 -4.29 -20.02
CA ASN A 200 15.52 -5.53 -20.49
C ASN A 200 15.77 -6.55 -19.36
N ILE A 201 14.84 -6.66 -18.44
CA ILE A 201 14.89 -7.56 -17.30
C ILE A 201 13.62 -8.43 -17.27
N THR A 202 13.79 -9.74 -17.09
CA THR A 202 12.64 -10.65 -16.93
C THR A 202 11.96 -10.47 -15.57
N GLN A 203 10.67 -10.83 -15.45
CA GLN A 203 9.96 -10.78 -14.16
C GLN A 203 10.68 -11.58 -13.05
N PRO A 204 11.17 -12.82 -13.26
CA PRO A 204 11.93 -13.55 -12.23
C PRO A 204 13.21 -12.84 -11.80
N ASN A 205 13.92 -12.19 -12.72
CA ASN A 205 15.11 -11.41 -12.39
C ASN A 205 14.74 -10.15 -11.60
N ALA A 206 13.71 -9.40 -12.01
CA ALA A 206 13.20 -8.25 -11.26
C ALA A 206 12.81 -8.63 -9.82
N LYS A 207 12.17 -9.79 -9.63
CA LYS A 207 11.85 -10.35 -8.31
C LYS A 207 13.11 -10.62 -7.48
N ASN A 208 14.13 -11.24 -8.06
CA ASN A 208 15.41 -11.52 -7.40
C ASN A 208 16.14 -10.22 -7.01
N GLU A 209 16.10 -9.21 -7.89
CA GLU A 209 16.75 -7.92 -7.62
C GLU A 209 16.06 -7.15 -6.49
N CYS A 210 14.72 -7.15 -6.43
CA CYS A 210 14.02 -6.59 -5.28
C CYS A 210 14.38 -7.33 -3.98
N GLN A 211 14.49 -8.67 -4.02
CA GLN A 211 14.89 -9.47 -2.85
C GLN A 211 16.32 -9.16 -2.40
N SER A 212 17.23 -8.87 -3.32
CA SER A 212 18.65 -8.55 -3.02
C SER A 212 18.79 -7.32 -2.10
N ILE A 213 17.84 -6.39 -2.14
CA ILE A 213 17.81 -5.19 -1.30
C ILE A 213 16.84 -5.31 -0.09
N GLY A 214 16.36 -6.52 0.23
CA GLY A 214 15.44 -6.77 1.33
C GLY A 214 14.02 -6.27 1.07
N ALA A 215 13.62 -6.21 -0.20
CA ALA A 215 12.30 -5.83 -0.69
C ALA A 215 11.68 -7.00 -1.49
N HIS A 216 10.54 -6.77 -2.13
CA HIS A 216 9.91 -7.70 -3.07
C HIS A 216 9.41 -6.94 -4.31
N LEU A 217 9.21 -7.66 -5.42
CA LEU A 217 8.53 -7.10 -6.59
C LEU A 217 7.10 -6.74 -6.21
N VAL A 218 6.60 -5.56 -6.60
CA VAL A 218 5.22 -5.14 -6.31
C VAL A 218 4.24 -6.25 -6.70
N THR A 219 3.38 -6.63 -5.77
CA THR A 219 2.30 -7.61 -6.02
C THR A 219 1.11 -6.96 -6.71
N GLU A 220 0.21 -7.76 -7.29
CA GLU A 220 -1.05 -7.24 -7.84
C GLU A 220 -1.92 -6.54 -6.80
N ASP A 221 -2.00 -7.08 -5.59
CA ASP A 221 -2.78 -6.49 -4.50
C ASP A 221 -2.20 -5.14 -4.05
N GLU A 222 -0.88 -4.99 -4.05
CA GLU A 222 -0.22 -3.71 -3.76
C GLU A 222 -0.40 -2.71 -4.91
N TRP A 223 -0.28 -3.15 -6.18
CA TRP A 223 -0.57 -2.29 -7.32
C TRP A 223 -1.99 -1.74 -7.28
N LEU A 224 -2.97 -2.60 -7.07
CA LEU A 224 -4.37 -2.20 -6.96
C LEU A 224 -4.61 -1.29 -5.75
N THR A 225 -3.91 -1.51 -4.64
CA THR A 225 -3.93 -0.61 -3.48
C THR A 225 -3.41 0.78 -3.84
N ILE A 226 -2.31 0.88 -4.61
CA ILE A 226 -1.80 2.16 -5.11
C ILE A 226 -2.86 2.84 -5.98
N VAL A 227 -3.46 2.10 -6.93
CA VAL A 227 -4.50 2.64 -7.82
C VAL A 227 -5.70 3.18 -7.01
N ARG A 228 -6.18 2.43 -6.01
CA ARG A 228 -7.30 2.90 -5.15
C ARG A 228 -6.95 4.16 -4.36
N ASN A 229 -5.72 4.25 -3.85
CA ASN A 229 -5.22 5.47 -3.20
C ASN A 229 -5.22 6.67 -4.17
N ILE A 230 -4.90 6.44 -5.44
CA ILE A 230 -4.89 7.48 -6.49
C ILE A 230 -6.32 7.90 -6.88
N GLU A 231 -7.21 6.94 -7.13
CA GLU A 231 -8.60 7.18 -7.57
C GLU A 231 -9.38 8.06 -6.59
N LEU A 232 -9.15 7.89 -5.30
CA LEU A 232 -9.86 8.59 -4.23
C LEU A 232 -9.30 10.00 -3.94
N GLN A 233 -8.28 10.46 -4.68
CA GLN A 233 -7.74 11.80 -4.53
C GLN A 233 -8.34 12.76 -5.58
N PRO A 234 -9.14 13.75 -5.17
CA PRO A 234 -9.71 14.73 -6.11
C PRO A 234 -8.64 15.46 -6.93
N THR A 235 -7.45 15.65 -6.35
CA THR A 235 -6.31 16.34 -7.01
C THR A 235 -5.74 15.57 -8.19
N ASN A 236 -5.98 14.26 -8.29
CA ASN A 236 -5.56 13.46 -9.44
C ASN A 236 -6.55 13.55 -10.61
N TRP A 237 -7.75 14.05 -10.39
CA TRP A 237 -8.74 14.20 -11.45
C TRP A 237 -8.64 15.57 -12.11
N SER A 238 -8.65 15.60 -13.43
CA SER A 238 -8.50 16.85 -14.22
C SER A 238 -9.53 17.93 -13.89
N SER A 239 -10.69 17.54 -13.37
CA SER A 239 -11.73 18.47 -12.91
C SER A 239 -11.60 18.88 -11.44
N GLY A 240 -10.71 18.22 -10.67
CA GLY A 240 -10.65 18.35 -9.20
C GLY A 240 -11.78 17.64 -8.46
N GLN A 241 -12.54 16.77 -9.13
CA GLN A 241 -13.64 15.99 -8.54
C GLN A 241 -13.53 14.53 -8.96
N ILE A 242 -13.63 13.61 -7.99
CA ILE A 242 -13.57 12.17 -8.24
C ILE A 242 -14.66 11.76 -9.24
N GLY A 243 -14.26 11.00 -10.25
CA GLY A 243 -15.15 10.51 -11.29
C GLY A 243 -15.48 11.51 -12.40
N SER A 244 -14.94 12.71 -12.35
CA SER A 244 -15.15 13.74 -13.36
C SER A 244 -13.86 14.08 -14.09
N GLY A 245 -13.89 14.07 -15.42
CA GLY A 245 -12.70 14.23 -16.25
C GLY A 245 -11.88 12.94 -16.32
N TYR A 246 -10.57 13.06 -16.12
CA TYR A 246 -9.63 11.94 -16.24
C TYR A 246 -8.53 11.99 -15.19
N ILE A 247 -7.94 10.83 -14.89
CA ILE A 247 -6.67 10.68 -14.19
C ILE A 247 -5.56 10.74 -15.24
N PRO A 248 -4.48 11.52 -15.06
CA PRO A 248 -3.37 11.58 -16.00
C PRO A 248 -2.75 10.20 -16.27
N ARG A 249 -2.38 9.95 -17.51
CA ARG A 249 -1.80 8.67 -17.97
C ARG A 249 -0.28 8.68 -18.12
N GLY A 250 0.38 9.77 -17.71
CA GLY A 250 1.83 9.87 -17.68
C GLY A 250 2.48 10.05 -19.05
N ASN A 251 3.71 9.61 -19.18
CA ASN A 251 4.46 9.61 -20.45
C ASN A 251 3.93 8.49 -21.36
N THR A 252 3.01 8.81 -22.25
CA THR A 252 2.34 7.85 -23.17
C THR A 252 2.29 8.29 -24.62
N ASP A 253 2.76 9.51 -24.91
CA ASP A 253 2.75 10.14 -26.24
C ASP A 253 4.15 10.63 -26.63
N SER A 254 5.20 9.84 -26.32
CA SER A 254 6.59 10.19 -26.61
C SER A 254 7.30 9.05 -27.36
N SER A 255 8.59 9.19 -27.59
CA SER A 255 9.37 8.20 -28.33
C SER A 255 10.34 7.41 -27.45
N ALA A 256 10.34 7.65 -26.13
CA ALA A 256 11.27 7.00 -25.21
C ALA A 256 10.85 7.17 -23.74
N ALA A 257 11.36 6.29 -22.90
CA ALA A 257 11.27 6.43 -21.45
C ALA A 257 12.03 7.68 -20.97
N MET A 258 11.49 8.33 -19.95
CA MET A 258 12.04 9.51 -19.31
C MET A 258 12.55 9.21 -17.90
N ASP A 259 13.46 10.03 -17.41
CA ASP A 259 13.82 10.07 -15.99
C ASP A 259 12.71 10.72 -15.13
N GLY A 260 12.84 10.68 -13.81
CA GLY A 260 11.87 11.23 -12.85
C GLY A 260 12.09 12.74 -12.55
N THR A 261 12.62 13.53 -13.46
CA THR A 261 12.88 14.96 -13.23
C THR A 261 11.87 15.91 -13.86
N ASN A 262 11.18 15.47 -14.92
CA ASN A 262 10.16 16.25 -15.60
C ASN A 262 8.75 15.70 -15.33
N PRO A 263 7.92 16.36 -14.51
CA PRO A 263 6.59 15.87 -14.15
C PRO A 263 5.56 15.97 -15.28
N LEU A 264 5.87 16.63 -16.40
CA LEU A 264 4.93 16.97 -17.47
C LEU A 264 3.65 17.64 -16.91
N SER A 265 2.57 17.70 -17.68
CA SER A 265 1.30 18.33 -17.25
C SER A 265 0.11 17.85 -18.08
N GLY A 266 -1.10 18.14 -17.63
CA GLY A 266 -2.33 17.74 -18.29
C GLY A 266 -2.49 16.24 -18.33
N ILE A 267 -2.91 15.66 -19.46
CA ILE A 267 -3.11 14.21 -19.59
C ILE A 267 -1.80 13.42 -19.43
N ASN A 268 -0.67 14.03 -19.74
CA ASN A 268 0.66 13.43 -19.67
C ASN A 268 1.38 13.70 -18.33
N GLN A 269 0.70 14.24 -17.32
CA GLN A 269 1.29 14.42 -15.99
C GLN A 269 1.71 13.06 -15.43
N ARG A 270 2.96 12.98 -14.95
CA ARG A 270 3.63 11.75 -14.50
C ARG A 270 3.56 11.53 -13.00
N THR A 271 3.05 12.51 -12.27
CA THR A 271 2.96 12.48 -10.81
C THR A 271 1.52 12.31 -10.35
N LEU A 272 1.30 11.40 -9.41
CA LEU A 272 -0.01 11.15 -8.82
C LEU A 272 0.11 11.21 -7.28
N THR A 273 -0.94 11.71 -6.62
CA THR A 273 -0.97 11.90 -5.17
C THR A 273 -1.71 10.73 -4.51
N LEU A 274 -1.12 10.15 -3.47
CA LEU A 274 -1.74 9.12 -2.65
C LEU A 274 -2.65 9.73 -1.57
N SER A 275 -3.49 8.93 -0.93
CA SER A 275 -4.46 9.38 0.07
C SER A 275 -3.83 10.06 1.29
N ASN A 276 -2.56 9.78 1.59
CA ASN A 276 -1.78 10.43 2.65
C ASN A 276 -1.03 11.70 2.20
N GLY A 277 -1.19 12.11 0.93
CA GLY A 277 -0.55 13.29 0.35
C GLY A 277 0.84 13.06 -0.24
N GLU A 278 1.39 11.85 -0.14
CA GLU A 278 2.65 11.52 -0.80
C GLU A 278 2.48 11.43 -2.32
N VAL A 279 3.55 11.67 -3.06
CA VAL A 279 3.55 11.71 -4.51
C VAL A 279 4.34 10.55 -5.08
N ILE A 280 3.71 9.77 -5.96
CA ILE A 280 4.32 8.67 -6.71
C ILE A 280 4.44 9.04 -8.19
N TRP A 281 5.47 8.55 -8.86
CA TRP A 281 5.76 8.81 -10.26
C TRP A 281 5.47 7.60 -11.11
N ASP A 282 5.02 7.83 -12.35
CA ASP A 282 4.97 6.84 -13.43
C ASP A 282 4.23 5.53 -13.09
N ILE A 283 3.14 5.61 -12.29
CA ILE A 283 2.19 4.50 -12.15
C ILE A 283 1.39 4.30 -13.45
N ALA A 284 1.49 5.26 -14.35
CA ALA A 284 0.90 5.22 -15.68
C ALA A 284 1.91 5.72 -16.70
N GLY A 285 2.09 4.99 -17.79
CA GLY A 285 3.03 5.32 -18.87
C GLY A 285 4.50 5.14 -18.48
N ASN A 286 5.37 5.69 -19.28
CA ASN A 286 6.83 5.64 -19.21
C ASN A 286 7.39 4.26 -19.55
N VAL A 287 7.35 3.25 -18.67
CA VAL A 287 7.60 1.86 -19.02
C VAL A 287 6.55 0.95 -18.39
N TRP A 288 6.22 -0.15 -19.04
CA TRP A 288 5.48 -1.23 -18.41
C TRP A 288 6.20 -1.73 -17.15
N GLU A 289 5.47 -2.13 -16.14
CA GLU A 289 6.05 -2.64 -14.92
C GLU A 289 5.61 -4.06 -14.62
N TRP A 290 6.57 -4.96 -14.42
CA TRP A 290 6.29 -6.30 -13.90
C TRP A 290 5.68 -6.23 -12.51
N THR A 291 4.65 -7.04 -12.27
CA THR A 291 4.15 -7.35 -10.92
C THR A 291 4.39 -8.82 -10.58
N ASP A 292 4.37 -9.16 -9.28
CA ASP A 292 4.59 -10.54 -8.82
C ASP A 292 3.29 -11.36 -8.97
N ALA A 293 2.85 -11.55 -10.20
CA ALA A 293 1.67 -12.34 -10.52
C ALA A 293 1.83 -13.09 -11.83
N THR A 294 1.13 -14.23 -11.94
CA THR A 294 1.04 -15.02 -13.16
C THR A 294 -0.39 -15.54 -13.35
N ILE A 295 -0.76 -15.84 -14.60
CA ILE A 295 -2.05 -16.39 -14.96
C ILE A 295 -1.89 -17.40 -16.13
N LEU A 296 -2.69 -18.45 -16.14
CA LEU A 296 -2.76 -19.31 -17.33
C LEU A 296 -3.59 -18.64 -18.44
N GLY A 297 -3.20 -18.82 -19.69
CA GLY A 297 -3.90 -18.21 -20.81
C GLY A 297 -5.40 -18.54 -20.85
N ARG A 298 -5.79 -19.76 -20.48
CA ARG A 298 -7.21 -20.18 -20.40
C ARG A 298 -8.02 -19.49 -19.29
N ASP A 299 -7.32 -18.94 -18.30
CA ASP A 299 -7.91 -18.33 -17.09
C ASP A 299 -7.99 -16.81 -17.20
N GLN A 300 -7.51 -16.24 -18.33
CA GLN A 300 -7.52 -14.79 -18.58
C GLN A 300 -8.94 -14.26 -18.85
N PRO A 301 -9.19 -12.98 -18.58
CA PRO A 301 -10.41 -12.30 -19.02
C PRO A 301 -10.58 -12.33 -20.54
N THR A 302 -11.83 -12.32 -21.01
CA THR A 302 -12.15 -12.29 -22.44
C THR A 302 -13.00 -11.07 -22.80
N GLY A 303 -12.72 -10.48 -23.94
CA GLY A 303 -13.53 -9.39 -24.49
C GLY A 303 -14.73 -9.86 -25.31
N SER A 304 -15.47 -8.92 -25.86
CA SER A 304 -16.81 -9.05 -26.43
C SER A 304 -16.91 -9.79 -27.77
N SER A 305 -15.84 -10.24 -28.36
CA SER A 305 -15.96 -10.92 -29.68
C SER A 305 -15.09 -12.15 -29.77
N THR A 306 -15.67 -13.17 -30.29
CA THR A 306 -15.01 -14.37 -30.80
C THR A 306 -13.70 -14.04 -31.51
N PRO A 307 -12.74 -14.88 -31.44
CA PRO A 307 -12.32 -15.83 -30.48
C PRO A 307 -10.81 -15.71 -30.20
N GLN A 308 -10.40 -15.79 -28.94
CA GLN A 308 -9.18 -16.49 -28.64
C GLN A 308 -7.87 -15.98 -29.26
N THR A 309 -7.83 -14.73 -29.69
CA THR A 309 -6.61 -14.02 -30.05
C THR A 309 -6.38 -12.89 -29.02
N PHE A 310 -5.14 -12.63 -28.69
CA PHE A 310 -4.81 -11.46 -27.88
C PHE A 310 -5.35 -10.18 -28.52
N GLY A 311 -5.92 -9.31 -27.72
CA GLY A 311 -6.45 -8.02 -28.14
C GLY A 311 -6.65 -7.08 -26.98
N TRP A 312 -6.75 -5.79 -27.30
CA TRP A 312 -7.09 -4.72 -26.36
C TRP A 312 -8.58 -4.66 -26.12
N TYR A 313 -8.97 -4.56 -24.86
CA TYR A 313 -10.36 -4.47 -24.44
C TYR A 313 -10.53 -3.39 -23.38
N GLU A 314 -11.60 -2.60 -23.54
CA GLU A 314 -12.11 -1.78 -22.45
C GLU A 314 -12.64 -2.67 -21.33
N TYR A 315 -12.43 -2.28 -20.07
CA TYR A 315 -12.92 -3.03 -18.92
C TYR A 315 -14.45 -3.24 -18.95
N SER A 316 -15.20 -2.24 -19.46
CA SER A 316 -16.66 -2.32 -19.65
C SER A 316 -17.09 -3.30 -20.73
N ASN A 317 -16.19 -3.78 -21.58
CA ASN A 317 -16.48 -4.67 -22.71
C ASN A 317 -16.01 -6.10 -22.47
N LEU A 318 -15.59 -6.44 -21.24
CA LEU A 318 -15.23 -7.80 -20.90
C LEU A 318 -16.47 -8.69 -20.82
N LEU A 319 -16.45 -9.84 -21.48
CA LEU A 319 -17.50 -10.87 -21.39
C LEU A 319 -17.33 -11.76 -20.16
N THR A 320 -16.09 -12.05 -19.83
CA THR A 320 -15.74 -12.83 -18.65
C THR A 320 -14.52 -12.23 -17.97
N TYR A 321 -14.43 -12.39 -16.69
CA TYR A 321 -13.27 -11.96 -15.88
C TYR A 321 -12.23 -13.07 -15.72
N GLY A 322 -12.44 -14.24 -16.36
CA GLY A 322 -11.59 -15.41 -16.15
C GLY A 322 -11.63 -15.85 -14.68
N VAL A 323 -10.45 -16.06 -14.10
CA VAL A 323 -10.31 -16.37 -12.67
C VAL A 323 -10.10 -15.12 -11.80
N LEU A 324 -10.01 -13.92 -12.41
CA LEU A 324 -9.81 -12.66 -11.67
C LEU A 324 -11.18 -12.15 -11.23
N PRO A 325 -11.40 -11.93 -9.93
CA PRO A 325 -12.65 -11.36 -9.47
C PRO A 325 -12.77 -9.89 -9.91
N PRO A 326 -14.00 -9.39 -10.13
CA PRO A 326 -14.23 -8.04 -10.66
C PRO A 326 -13.51 -6.94 -9.88
N GLU A 327 -13.45 -7.04 -8.56
CA GLU A 327 -12.78 -6.06 -7.68
C GLU A 327 -11.26 -5.99 -7.89
N ARG A 328 -10.65 -7.04 -8.44
CA ARG A 328 -9.21 -7.08 -8.78
C ARG A 328 -8.93 -6.68 -10.23
N LEU A 329 -9.96 -6.41 -11.01
CA LEU A 329 -9.82 -6.13 -12.43
C LEU A 329 -10.39 -4.77 -12.81
N LEU A 330 -11.58 -4.44 -12.31
CA LEU A 330 -12.33 -3.27 -12.74
C LEU A 330 -11.94 -1.98 -12.00
N PRO A 331 -12.13 -0.81 -12.63
CA PRO A 331 -12.20 0.47 -11.92
C PRO A 331 -13.26 0.43 -10.80
N LEU A 332 -13.17 1.34 -9.82
CA LEU A 332 -14.23 1.51 -8.81
C LEU A 332 -15.60 1.73 -9.44
N ASN A 333 -15.65 2.50 -10.51
CA ASN A 333 -16.82 2.58 -11.37
C ASN A 333 -16.63 1.72 -12.60
N PRO A 334 -17.38 0.64 -12.79
CA PRO A 334 -17.27 -0.22 -13.96
C PRO A 334 -17.55 0.47 -15.31
N SER A 335 -18.11 1.69 -15.31
CA SER A 335 -18.30 2.48 -16.54
C SER A 335 -17.07 3.32 -16.91
N TRP A 336 -16.07 3.43 -16.06
CA TRP A 336 -14.83 4.13 -16.37
C TRP A 336 -13.95 3.30 -17.30
N ASN A 337 -13.28 3.98 -18.20
CA ASN A 337 -12.51 3.38 -19.29
C ASN A 337 -11.26 4.21 -19.60
N ALA A 338 -10.63 3.95 -20.73
CA ALA A 338 -9.45 4.68 -21.18
C ALA A 338 -9.64 6.21 -21.21
N ASN A 339 -10.85 6.72 -21.49
CA ASN A 339 -11.12 8.17 -21.49
C ASN A 339 -11.03 8.81 -20.10
N GLN A 340 -11.28 8.02 -19.04
CA GLN A 340 -11.10 8.46 -17.66
C GLN A 340 -9.69 8.21 -17.12
N GLY A 341 -8.77 7.70 -17.94
CA GLY A 341 -7.39 7.44 -17.53
C GLY A 341 -7.19 6.11 -16.79
N TYR A 342 -7.97 5.06 -17.17
CA TYR A 342 -7.83 3.72 -16.63
C TYR A 342 -7.07 2.76 -17.53
N GLY A 343 -6.87 3.12 -18.80
CA GLY A 343 -6.25 2.25 -19.81
C GLY A 343 -7.13 1.09 -20.20
N GLN A 344 -6.53 0.10 -20.82
CA GLN A 344 -7.20 -1.09 -21.32
C GLN A 344 -6.51 -2.37 -20.83
N ILE A 345 -7.18 -3.51 -21.03
CA ILE A 345 -6.59 -4.82 -20.81
C ILE A 345 -6.24 -5.49 -22.15
N TYR A 346 -5.02 -6.03 -22.24
CA TYR A 346 -4.59 -6.88 -23.35
C TYR A 346 -4.58 -8.33 -22.92
N SER A 347 -5.52 -9.10 -23.44
CA SER A 347 -5.69 -10.51 -23.07
C SER A 347 -6.26 -11.35 -24.20
N SER A 348 -6.19 -12.67 -24.10
CA SER A 348 -6.78 -13.59 -25.07
C SER A 348 -7.92 -14.43 -24.52
N GLY A 349 -7.84 -14.86 -23.26
CA GLY A 349 -8.78 -15.78 -22.64
C GLY A 349 -8.98 -17.09 -23.40
N ALA A 350 -7.95 -17.57 -24.09
CA ALA A 350 -8.04 -18.74 -24.97
C ALA A 350 -8.28 -20.04 -24.17
N PRO A 351 -9.43 -20.75 -24.32
CA PRO A 351 -9.83 -21.84 -23.43
C PRO A 351 -8.86 -23.02 -23.36
N ASN A 352 -8.04 -23.22 -24.38
CA ASN A 352 -7.09 -24.33 -24.45
C ASN A 352 -5.63 -23.89 -24.21
N ASN A 353 -5.42 -22.62 -23.87
CA ASN A 353 -4.09 -22.09 -23.65
C ASN A 353 -3.61 -22.39 -22.23
N SER A 354 -2.65 -23.30 -22.10
CA SER A 354 -2.05 -23.72 -20.83
C SER A 354 -0.72 -22.99 -20.53
N ASN A 355 -0.27 -22.08 -21.40
CA ASN A 355 0.91 -21.28 -21.13
C ASN A 355 0.68 -20.36 -19.93
N THR A 356 1.75 -20.10 -19.19
CA THR A 356 1.74 -19.17 -18.06
C THR A 356 2.21 -17.80 -18.54
N TYR A 357 1.40 -16.79 -18.28
CA TYR A 357 1.68 -15.40 -18.58
C TYR A 357 1.90 -14.61 -17.31
N VAL A 358 2.72 -13.58 -17.41
CA VAL A 358 3.03 -12.64 -16.33
C VAL A 358 2.19 -11.38 -16.46
N PHE A 359 2.03 -10.68 -15.34
CA PHE A 359 1.31 -9.41 -15.33
C PHE A 359 2.29 -8.26 -15.53
N ARG A 360 1.96 -7.34 -16.43
CA ARG A 360 2.58 -6.02 -16.49
C ARG A 360 1.52 -4.92 -16.48
N ARG A 361 1.84 -3.84 -15.81
CA ARG A 361 0.93 -2.73 -15.49
C ARG A 361 1.46 -1.39 -15.97
N GLY A 362 0.56 -0.41 -16.08
CA GLY A 362 0.89 1.00 -16.28
C GLY A 362 0.88 1.46 -17.73
N GLY A 363 1.46 0.68 -18.65
CA GLY A 363 1.70 1.10 -20.03
C GLY A 363 3.07 1.73 -20.23
N TYR A 364 3.44 2.01 -21.48
CA TYR A 364 4.73 2.63 -21.81
C TYR A 364 4.57 3.93 -22.61
N TRP A 365 5.67 4.51 -23.03
CA TRP A 365 5.72 5.86 -23.61
C TRP A 365 5.00 6.07 -24.94
N ASP A 366 4.55 5.00 -25.64
CA ASP A 366 3.89 5.05 -26.96
C ASP A 366 2.51 4.33 -26.96
N ASP A 367 1.97 3.95 -25.81
CA ASP A 367 0.67 3.26 -25.71
C ASP A 367 -0.54 4.19 -25.83
N GLY A 368 -0.34 5.51 -25.75
CA GLY A 368 -1.43 6.47 -25.84
C GLY A 368 -2.53 6.23 -24.80
N ALA A 369 -3.75 5.96 -25.23
CA ALA A 369 -4.90 5.79 -24.33
C ALA A 369 -5.00 4.38 -23.72
N ASP A 370 -4.25 3.42 -24.21
CA ASP A 370 -4.25 2.05 -23.69
C ASP A 370 -3.44 1.96 -22.38
N ALA A 371 -2.43 2.85 -22.21
CA ALA A 371 -1.73 3.03 -20.95
C ALA A 371 -2.59 3.80 -19.93
N ALA A 372 -2.45 3.51 -18.66
CA ALA A 372 -2.86 4.27 -17.49
C ALA A 372 -2.73 3.44 -16.21
N VAL A 373 -3.18 3.99 -15.07
CA VAL A 373 -2.99 3.41 -13.73
C VAL A 373 -3.48 1.96 -13.59
N LEU A 374 -4.51 1.56 -14.34
CA LEU A 374 -5.08 0.21 -14.28
C LEU A 374 -4.72 -0.63 -15.52
N ALA A 375 -4.04 -0.07 -16.54
CA ALA A 375 -3.64 -0.82 -17.74
C ALA A 375 -3.01 -2.16 -17.37
N LEU A 376 -3.41 -3.23 -18.07
CA LEU A 376 -2.99 -4.60 -17.79
C LEU A 376 -2.67 -5.33 -19.08
N HIS A 377 -1.50 -5.96 -19.15
CA HIS A 377 -1.10 -6.76 -20.28
C HIS A 377 -0.77 -8.20 -19.84
N LEU A 378 -1.36 -9.17 -20.52
CA LEU A 378 -1.32 -10.60 -20.14
C LEU A 378 -0.82 -11.49 -21.27
N ALA A 379 0.07 -11.00 -22.15
CA ALA A 379 0.58 -11.77 -23.29
C ALA A 379 2.06 -12.16 -23.16
N ASP A 380 2.76 -11.71 -22.16
CA ASP A 380 4.17 -11.97 -21.98
C ASP A 380 4.40 -13.21 -21.10
N GLU A 381 5.42 -14.00 -21.42
CA GLU A 381 5.85 -15.15 -20.65
C GLU A 381 6.97 -14.76 -19.65
N THR A 382 7.28 -15.63 -18.70
CA THR A 382 8.30 -15.37 -17.66
C THR A 382 9.72 -15.16 -18.20
N SER A 383 9.98 -15.54 -19.45
CA SER A 383 11.25 -15.38 -20.14
C SER A 383 11.40 -14.05 -20.87
N ASP A 384 10.31 -13.30 -21.02
CA ASP A 384 10.28 -12.08 -21.81
C ASP A 384 10.96 -10.93 -21.08
N ALA A 385 11.69 -10.13 -21.85
CA ALA A 385 12.37 -8.93 -21.39
C ALA A 385 12.47 -7.98 -22.56
N ASP A 386 12.03 -6.75 -22.41
CA ASP A 386 12.04 -5.77 -23.50
C ASP A 386 12.48 -4.40 -23.00
N SER A 387 12.80 -3.53 -23.94
CA SER A 387 13.29 -2.18 -23.70
C SER A 387 12.21 -1.22 -23.14
N ASP A 388 10.95 -1.62 -23.18
CA ASP A 388 9.79 -0.89 -22.65
C ASP A 388 9.24 -1.47 -21.34
N ILE A 389 9.91 -2.49 -20.74
CA ILE A 389 9.42 -3.17 -19.54
C ILE A 389 10.45 -3.06 -18.42
N GLY A 390 10.06 -2.39 -17.36
CA GLY A 390 10.80 -2.23 -16.11
C GLY A 390 10.05 -2.83 -14.92
N PHE A 391 10.29 -2.29 -13.72
CA PHE A 391 9.70 -2.76 -12.47
C PHE A 391 9.86 -1.73 -11.35
N ARG A 392 9.20 -1.95 -10.24
CA ARG A 392 9.48 -1.31 -8.95
C ARG A 392 9.39 -2.30 -7.80
N CYS A 393 10.09 -2.00 -6.70
CA CYS A 393 10.08 -2.83 -5.51
C CYS A 393 9.17 -2.22 -4.42
N ALA A 394 8.60 -3.11 -3.58
CA ALA A 394 7.84 -2.77 -2.38
C ALA A 394 8.41 -3.49 -1.14
N ARG A 395 8.07 -3.02 0.08
CA ARG A 395 8.50 -3.65 1.34
C ARG A 395 7.62 -3.25 2.52
#